data_cc16ad266194cc8dfcc696d393b633c2
#
_entry.id   cc16ad266194cc8dfcc696d393b633c2
#
_cell.length_a   1.000
_cell.length_b   1.000
_cell.length_c   1.000
_cell.angle_alpha   90.00
_cell.angle_beta   90.00
_cell.angle_gamma   90.00
#
_symmetry.space_group_name_H-M   'P 1'
#
loop_
_entity.id
_entity.type
_entity.pdbx_description
1 polymer ?
#
loop_
_entity_poly.entity_id
_entity_poly.type
_entity_poly.pdbx_seq_one_letter_code
_entity_poly.pdbx_strand_id
1 'polypeptide(L)'
;VYMVWAAIVYAGLASLLSYRVARGLIGRNADRYAREADLRFTLVRVNEHIDAIALAGGEPQEQRRIQLDLAAVLAAMRRLVTGLTNLTWITSGYGWFTLVAPIIAAAPLYFGGTLSFGGLMMAAGAFNQVQSSLRWFVDNFSTIADWRATLLRVANFRRAVITTDVLHKVESRIEFVEGEPGTLAMDHLEIASPDGCTMLAEKDARIGAGERVLIVGEPGTGKTLLFRALAGLWPWGSGRVVRPRGEEILYVPARAYLPPGTLREALAYPMSAERYDKQAAERALRRLGLEHLLPLLEVSRRWDRELGEDEQRSLVLARAVLHAPPWLFIDDIFESLNEDTLARITDVFGKELAHTAIIHVGRAQTDGSLFPRVLHLVKDPATRRLARPQPPPSPEAGRKRRAQAQTAA
;
A
#
# COMPACT_ATOMS: atom_id res chain seq x y z
N VAL A 1 -43.15 -29.30 30.33
CA VAL A 1 -43.30 -28.37 29.19
C VAL A 1 -42.93 -26.94 29.58
N TYR A 2 -43.42 -26.35 30.73
CA TYR A 2 -43.12 -24.94 31.05
C TYR A 2 -41.64 -24.64 31.30
N MET A 3 -40.85 -25.61 31.83
CA MET A 3 -39.40 -25.44 32.05
C MET A 3 -38.63 -25.26 30.74
N VAL A 4 -39.08 -25.90 29.65
CA VAL A 4 -38.48 -25.71 28.32
C VAL A 4 -38.72 -24.26 27.82
N TRP A 5 -39.94 -23.77 28.00
CA TRP A 5 -40.25 -22.37 27.64
C TRP A 5 -39.47 -21.39 28.55
N ALA A 6 -39.34 -21.66 29.82
CA ALA A 6 -38.53 -20.85 30.73
C ALA A 6 -37.05 -20.79 30.28
N ALA A 7 -36.48 -21.95 29.87
CA ALA A 7 -35.12 -22.00 29.35
C ALA A 7 -34.95 -21.17 28.08
N ILE A 8 -35.88 -21.26 27.11
CA ILE A 8 -35.83 -20.52 25.83
C ILE A 8 -35.97 -19.01 26.10
N VAL A 9 -36.94 -18.58 26.92
CA VAL A 9 -37.14 -17.17 27.23
C VAL A 9 -35.92 -16.60 27.96
N TYR A 10 -35.37 -17.32 28.92
CA TYR A 10 -34.18 -16.94 29.66
C TYR A 10 -32.96 -16.81 28.76
N ALA A 11 -32.71 -17.79 27.87
CA ALA A 11 -31.64 -17.73 26.88
C ALA A 11 -31.82 -16.59 25.89
N GLY A 12 -33.05 -16.36 25.43
CA GLY A 12 -33.38 -15.28 24.50
C GLY A 12 -33.11 -13.90 25.11
N LEU A 13 -33.53 -13.68 26.38
CA LEU A 13 -33.24 -12.42 27.09
C LEU A 13 -31.73 -12.19 27.25
N ALA A 14 -31.00 -13.21 27.66
CA ALA A 14 -29.54 -13.11 27.79
C ALA A 14 -28.84 -12.81 26.47
N SER A 15 -29.22 -13.51 25.41
CA SER A 15 -28.69 -13.28 24.07
C SER A 15 -28.99 -11.86 23.58
N LEU A 16 -30.22 -11.37 23.83
CA LEU A 16 -30.62 -10.02 23.44
C LEU A 16 -29.82 -8.93 24.19
N LEU A 17 -29.66 -9.08 25.50
CA LEU A 17 -28.90 -8.15 26.34
C LEU A 17 -27.41 -8.16 25.94
N SER A 18 -26.81 -9.34 25.82
CA SER A 18 -25.42 -9.49 25.39
C SER A 18 -25.19 -8.92 23.99
N TYR A 19 -26.08 -9.18 23.03
CA TYR A 19 -26.00 -8.64 21.67
C TYR A 19 -26.06 -7.10 21.67
N ARG A 20 -26.94 -6.53 22.48
CA ARG A 20 -27.10 -5.07 22.54
C ARG A 20 -25.83 -4.37 23.04
N VAL A 21 -25.15 -4.95 24.04
CA VAL A 21 -23.89 -4.42 24.58
C VAL A 21 -22.72 -4.75 23.65
N ALA A 22 -22.64 -5.97 23.14
CA ALA A 22 -21.57 -6.42 22.27
C ALA A 22 -21.54 -5.68 20.93
N ARG A 23 -22.70 -5.29 20.39
CA ARG A 23 -22.79 -4.51 19.15
C ARG A 23 -21.98 -3.21 19.19
N GLY A 24 -21.92 -2.55 20.36
CA GLY A 24 -21.10 -1.35 20.58
C GLY A 24 -19.60 -1.62 20.63
N LEU A 25 -19.18 -2.83 20.99
CA LEU A 25 -17.76 -3.19 21.11
C LEU A 25 -17.06 -3.31 19.76
N ILE A 26 -17.77 -3.73 18.71
CA ILE A 26 -17.20 -3.83 17.35
C ILE A 26 -16.68 -2.47 16.89
N GLY A 27 -17.48 -1.42 17.05
CA GLY A 27 -17.08 -0.06 16.67
C GLY A 27 -15.94 0.47 17.55
N ARG A 28 -15.94 0.20 18.86
CA ARG A 28 -14.87 0.60 19.78
C ARG A 28 -13.56 -0.10 19.50
N ASN A 29 -13.59 -1.38 19.13
CA ASN A 29 -12.41 -2.14 18.75
C ASN A 29 -11.84 -1.65 17.41
N ALA A 30 -12.69 -1.37 16.45
CA ALA A 30 -12.26 -0.77 15.17
C ALA A 30 -11.61 0.62 15.38
N ASP A 31 -12.18 1.49 16.26
CA ASP A 31 -11.59 2.78 16.63
C ASP A 31 -10.21 2.61 17.27
N ARG A 32 -10.06 1.66 18.20
CA ARG A 32 -8.76 1.33 18.80
C ARG A 32 -7.72 0.96 17.75
N TYR A 33 -8.04 0.05 16.83
CA TYR A 33 -7.11 -0.36 15.77
C TYR A 33 -6.74 0.80 14.84
N ALA A 34 -7.69 1.69 14.52
CA ALA A 34 -7.42 2.87 13.72
C ALA A 34 -6.42 3.81 14.42
N ARG A 35 -6.63 4.11 15.73
CA ARG A 35 -5.72 4.97 16.51
C ARG A 35 -4.34 4.33 16.69
N GLU A 36 -4.27 3.03 16.88
CA GLU A 36 -3.01 2.31 16.96
C GLU A 36 -2.23 2.36 15.63
N ALA A 37 -2.93 2.27 14.49
CA ALA A 37 -2.33 2.43 13.18
C ALA A 37 -1.81 3.86 12.96
N ASP A 38 -2.58 4.89 13.36
CA ASP A 38 -2.15 6.30 13.31
C ASP A 38 -0.87 6.52 14.10
N LEU A 39 -0.80 6.01 15.35
CA LEU A 39 0.40 6.11 16.20
C LEU A 39 1.61 5.41 15.55
N ARG A 40 1.44 4.20 15.04
CA ARG A 40 2.52 3.47 14.34
C ARG A 40 3.02 4.26 13.13
N PHE A 41 2.11 4.83 12.34
CA PHE A 41 2.47 5.66 11.20
C PHE A 41 3.28 6.89 11.61
N THR A 42 2.87 7.58 12.69
CA THR A 42 3.62 8.74 13.23
C THR A 42 5.02 8.33 13.67
N LEU A 43 5.16 7.18 14.39
CA LEU A 43 6.46 6.69 14.83
C LEU A 43 7.38 6.31 13.67
N VAL A 44 6.86 5.63 12.65
CA VAL A 44 7.63 5.28 11.44
C VAL A 44 8.10 6.55 10.74
N ARG A 45 7.22 7.54 10.57
CA ARG A 45 7.55 8.81 9.92
C ARG A 45 8.64 9.59 10.66
N VAL A 46 8.56 9.64 12.00
CA VAL A 46 9.60 10.29 12.81
C VAL A 46 10.94 9.56 12.67
N ASN A 47 10.92 8.22 12.67
CA ASN A 47 12.13 7.42 12.47
C ASN A 47 12.75 7.57 11.06
N GLU A 48 11.91 7.75 10.03
CA GLU A 48 12.38 7.97 8.66
C GLU A 48 13.01 9.35 8.44
N HIS A 49 12.61 10.35 9.23
CA HIS A 49 13.05 11.74 9.06
C HIS A 49 13.79 12.29 10.29
N ILE A 50 14.42 11.41 11.08
CA ILE A 50 15.03 11.78 12.36
C ILE A 50 16.09 12.88 12.21
N ASP A 51 16.93 12.81 11.18
CA ASP A 51 17.98 13.78 10.91
C ASP A 51 17.41 15.16 10.54
N ALA A 52 16.38 15.16 9.69
CA ALA A 52 15.72 16.40 9.27
C ALA A 52 14.99 17.08 10.44
N ILE A 53 14.38 16.29 11.34
CA ILE A 53 13.73 16.79 12.56
C ILE A 53 14.76 17.39 13.51
N ALA A 54 15.89 16.70 13.72
CA ALA A 54 16.97 17.17 14.58
C ALA A 54 17.61 18.46 14.04
N LEU A 55 17.90 18.52 12.73
CA LEU A 55 18.44 19.72 12.09
C LEU A 55 17.50 20.93 12.17
N ALA A 56 16.18 20.67 12.15
CA ALA A 56 15.17 21.72 12.29
C ALA A 56 14.87 22.10 13.76
N GLY A 57 15.44 21.39 14.76
CA GLY A 57 15.10 21.55 16.18
C GLY A 57 13.64 21.22 16.48
N GLY A 58 13.06 20.27 15.71
CA GLY A 58 11.62 19.95 15.73
C GLY A 58 11.21 18.90 16.77
N GLU A 59 12.14 18.38 17.59
CA GLU A 59 11.87 17.30 18.54
C GLU A 59 10.72 17.60 19.52
N PRO A 60 10.61 18.81 20.09
CA PRO A 60 9.52 19.11 21.03
C PRO A 60 8.14 19.06 20.36
N GLN A 61 8.06 19.41 19.06
CA GLN A 61 6.83 19.40 18.30
C GLN A 61 6.40 17.96 17.95
N GLU A 62 7.35 17.15 17.50
CA GLU A 62 7.05 15.74 17.19
C GLU A 62 6.75 14.93 18.47
N GLN A 63 7.41 15.24 19.60
CA GLN A 63 7.09 14.65 20.89
C GLN A 63 5.63 14.95 21.30
N ARG A 64 5.19 16.20 21.15
CA ARG A 64 3.79 16.58 21.43
C ARG A 64 2.82 15.80 20.53
N ARG A 65 3.15 15.63 19.26
CA ARG A 65 2.32 14.89 18.31
C ARG A 65 2.18 13.43 18.70
N ILE A 66 3.31 12.77 19.03
CA ILE A 66 3.31 11.38 19.51
C ILE A 66 2.49 11.25 20.81
N GLN A 67 2.63 12.22 21.74
CA GLN A 67 1.84 12.21 22.98
C GLN A 67 0.35 12.35 22.74
N LEU A 68 -0.08 13.17 21.77
CA LEU A 68 -1.50 13.29 21.38
C LEU A 68 -2.02 11.99 20.78
N ASP A 69 -1.28 11.37 19.87
CA ASP A 69 -1.66 10.09 19.26
C ASP A 69 -1.73 8.98 20.31
N LEU A 70 -0.74 8.92 21.23
CA LEU A 70 -0.75 7.99 22.35
C LEU A 70 -1.96 8.20 23.28
N ALA A 71 -2.26 9.45 23.62
CA ALA A 71 -3.43 9.78 24.41
C ALA A 71 -4.75 9.34 23.73
N ALA A 72 -4.83 9.49 22.40
CA ALA A 72 -5.97 9.02 21.62
C ALA A 72 -6.11 7.49 21.66
N VAL A 73 -5.01 6.74 21.57
CA VAL A 73 -4.99 5.28 21.72
C VAL A 73 -5.46 4.87 23.11
N LEU A 74 -4.90 5.50 24.16
CA LEU A 74 -5.29 5.20 25.54
C LEU A 74 -6.76 5.51 25.83
N ALA A 75 -7.29 6.60 25.27
CA ALA A 75 -8.70 6.95 25.39
C ALA A 75 -9.60 5.92 24.68
N ALA A 76 -9.22 5.47 23.48
CA ALA A 76 -9.95 4.43 22.76
C ALA A 76 -9.91 3.09 23.53
N MET A 77 -8.76 2.74 24.10
CA MET A 77 -8.58 1.53 24.90
C MET A 77 -9.42 1.56 26.17
N ARG A 78 -9.46 2.69 26.91
CA ARG A 78 -10.33 2.86 28.09
C ARG A 78 -11.81 2.66 27.73
N ARG A 79 -12.28 3.24 26.60
CA ARG A 79 -13.66 3.05 26.12
C ARG A 79 -13.97 1.59 25.80
N LEU A 80 -13.01 0.87 25.21
CA LEU A 80 -13.14 -0.55 24.93
C LEU A 80 -13.20 -1.37 26.23
N VAL A 81 -12.27 -1.14 27.16
CA VAL A 81 -12.22 -1.83 28.46
C VAL A 81 -13.51 -1.61 29.25
N THR A 82 -14.00 -0.38 29.33
CA THR A 82 -15.31 -0.10 29.98
C THR A 82 -16.44 -0.89 29.32
N GLY A 83 -16.43 -1.00 28.00
CA GLY A 83 -17.43 -1.81 27.30
C GLY A 83 -17.32 -3.32 27.60
N LEU A 84 -16.09 -3.83 27.66
CA LEU A 84 -15.81 -5.24 28.02
C LEU A 84 -16.22 -5.50 29.47
N THR A 85 -15.89 -4.61 30.38
CA THR A 85 -16.31 -4.72 31.82
C THR A 85 -17.82 -4.80 31.94
N ASN A 86 -18.56 -3.93 31.24
CA ASN A 86 -20.03 -3.97 31.25
C ASN A 86 -20.56 -5.29 30.68
N LEU A 87 -19.94 -5.82 29.60
CA LEU A 87 -20.31 -7.12 29.05
C LEU A 87 -20.03 -8.23 30.06
N THR A 88 -18.89 -8.20 30.76
CA THR A 88 -18.51 -9.18 31.79
C THR A 88 -19.50 -9.17 32.92
N TRP A 89 -19.92 -8.00 33.43
CA TRP A 89 -20.95 -7.90 34.48
C TRP A 89 -22.26 -8.57 34.06
N ILE A 90 -22.72 -8.31 32.81
CA ILE A 90 -23.95 -8.94 32.31
C ILE A 90 -23.78 -10.44 32.17
N THR A 91 -22.69 -10.90 31.55
CA THR A 91 -22.48 -12.36 31.31
C THR A 91 -22.22 -13.14 32.60
N SER A 92 -21.47 -12.57 33.55
CA SER A 92 -21.21 -13.20 34.84
C SER A 92 -22.46 -13.19 35.74
N GLY A 93 -23.17 -12.07 35.87
CA GLY A 93 -24.43 -11.98 36.61
C GLY A 93 -25.46 -12.95 36.08
N TYR A 94 -25.60 -13.01 34.75
CA TYR A 94 -26.44 -14.01 34.11
C TYR A 94 -25.98 -15.45 34.40
N GLY A 95 -24.67 -15.74 34.38
CA GLY A 95 -24.12 -17.05 34.70
C GLY A 95 -24.48 -17.53 36.12
N TRP A 96 -24.36 -16.64 37.11
CA TRP A 96 -24.77 -16.96 38.48
C TRP A 96 -26.27 -17.24 38.59
N PHE A 97 -27.09 -16.41 37.91
CA PHE A 97 -28.54 -16.60 37.93
C PHE A 97 -28.96 -17.90 37.23
N THR A 98 -28.22 -18.36 36.23
CA THR A 98 -28.43 -19.65 35.54
C THR A 98 -28.36 -20.83 36.50
N LEU A 99 -27.53 -20.77 37.53
CA LEU A 99 -27.40 -21.83 38.53
C LEU A 99 -28.66 -21.95 39.40
N VAL A 100 -29.28 -20.84 39.77
CA VAL A 100 -30.40 -20.77 40.70
C VAL A 100 -31.76 -20.82 39.97
N ALA A 101 -31.88 -20.29 38.79
CA ALA A 101 -33.14 -20.19 38.04
C ALA A 101 -33.88 -21.54 37.86
N PRO A 102 -33.23 -22.64 37.46
CA PRO A 102 -33.92 -23.91 37.29
C PRO A 102 -34.44 -24.49 38.62
N ILE A 103 -33.70 -24.24 39.73
CA ILE A 103 -34.12 -24.70 41.08
C ILE A 103 -35.37 -23.94 41.49
N ILE A 104 -35.39 -22.61 41.34
CA ILE A 104 -36.58 -21.78 41.65
C ILE A 104 -37.76 -22.21 40.80
N ALA A 105 -37.55 -22.42 39.48
CA ALA A 105 -38.62 -22.82 38.57
C ALA A 105 -39.17 -24.21 38.87
N ALA A 106 -38.38 -25.14 39.38
CA ALA A 106 -38.82 -26.50 39.73
C ALA A 106 -39.27 -26.65 41.17
N ALA A 107 -38.98 -25.69 42.07
CA ALA A 107 -39.34 -25.73 43.49
C ALA A 107 -40.84 -25.98 43.76
N PRO A 108 -41.80 -25.37 43.07
CA PRO A 108 -43.22 -25.64 43.29
C PRO A 108 -43.60 -27.09 43.04
N LEU A 109 -42.98 -27.77 42.06
CA LEU A 109 -43.25 -29.20 41.80
C LEU A 109 -42.61 -30.11 42.81
N TYR A 110 -41.47 -29.73 43.38
CA TYR A 110 -40.80 -30.46 44.46
C TYR A 110 -41.59 -30.36 45.74
N PHE A 111 -41.99 -29.17 46.16
CA PHE A 111 -42.78 -28.96 47.35
C PHE A 111 -44.23 -29.51 47.20
N GLY A 112 -44.76 -29.59 46.00
CA GLY A 112 -46.03 -30.22 45.67
C GLY A 112 -45.97 -31.75 45.62
N GLY A 113 -44.81 -32.38 45.91
CA GLY A 113 -44.63 -33.81 45.94
C GLY A 113 -44.64 -34.55 44.64
N THR A 114 -44.75 -33.84 43.54
CA THR A 114 -44.76 -34.42 42.17
C THR A 114 -43.39 -34.69 41.60
N LEU A 115 -42.31 -34.13 42.20
CA LEU A 115 -40.94 -34.30 41.76
C LEU A 115 -40.08 -34.73 42.96
N SER A 116 -39.24 -35.78 42.78
CA SER A 116 -38.24 -36.15 43.78
C SER A 116 -37.03 -35.23 43.73
N PHE A 117 -36.20 -35.22 44.77
CA PHE A 117 -34.98 -34.46 44.87
C PHE A 117 -34.02 -34.79 43.67
N GLY A 118 -33.89 -36.08 43.33
CA GLY A 118 -33.12 -36.55 42.19
C GLY A 118 -33.68 -36.01 40.84
N GLY A 119 -35.02 -35.97 40.72
CA GLY A 119 -35.68 -35.37 39.56
C GLY A 119 -35.44 -33.86 39.46
N LEU A 120 -35.42 -33.15 40.61
CA LEU A 120 -35.07 -31.73 40.65
C LEU A 120 -33.63 -31.47 40.14
N MET A 121 -32.68 -32.27 40.63
CA MET A 121 -31.26 -32.14 40.21
C MET A 121 -31.08 -32.51 38.74
N MET A 122 -31.76 -33.52 38.26
CA MET A 122 -31.73 -33.91 36.85
C MET A 122 -32.32 -32.80 35.94
N ALA A 123 -33.44 -32.20 36.36
CA ALA A 123 -34.05 -31.08 35.64
C ALA A 123 -33.14 -29.84 35.58
N ALA A 124 -32.47 -29.53 36.72
CA ALA A 124 -31.49 -28.42 36.77
C ALA A 124 -30.25 -28.71 35.90
N GLY A 125 -29.74 -29.95 35.86
CA GLY A 125 -28.66 -30.38 35.00
C GLY A 125 -29.01 -30.25 33.51
N ALA A 126 -30.21 -30.75 33.14
CA ALA A 126 -30.69 -30.63 31.74
C ALA A 126 -30.88 -29.15 31.32
N PHE A 127 -31.40 -28.31 32.22
CA PHE A 127 -31.53 -26.87 31.98
C PHE A 127 -30.14 -26.23 31.70
N ASN A 128 -29.16 -26.52 32.57
CA ASN A 128 -27.81 -26.00 32.39
C ASN A 128 -27.15 -26.47 31.07
N GLN A 129 -27.39 -27.74 30.67
CA GLN A 129 -26.86 -28.27 29.41
C GLN A 129 -27.46 -27.55 28.17
N VAL A 130 -28.79 -27.35 28.17
CA VAL A 130 -29.47 -26.58 27.11
C VAL A 130 -28.92 -25.14 27.09
N GLN A 131 -28.78 -24.53 28.24
CA GLN A 131 -28.35 -23.17 28.40
C GLN A 131 -26.90 -22.97 27.90
N SER A 132 -25.98 -23.89 28.20
CA SER A 132 -24.60 -23.84 27.73
C SER A 132 -24.53 -23.91 26.19
N SER A 133 -25.37 -24.74 25.58
CA SER A 133 -25.46 -24.87 24.13
C SER A 133 -25.99 -23.58 23.49
N LEU A 134 -26.99 -22.94 24.04
CA LEU A 134 -27.57 -21.70 23.54
C LEU A 134 -26.64 -20.48 23.74
N ARG A 135 -25.76 -20.57 24.76
CA ARG A 135 -24.81 -19.50 25.08
C ARG A 135 -23.60 -19.45 24.13
N TRP A 136 -23.34 -20.51 23.39
CA TRP A 136 -22.17 -20.58 22.48
C TRP A 136 -22.00 -19.34 21.60
N PHE A 137 -23.09 -18.83 21.04
CA PHE A 137 -23.07 -17.63 20.19
C PHE A 137 -22.59 -16.39 20.96
N VAL A 138 -23.02 -16.22 22.20
CA VAL A 138 -22.63 -15.08 23.03
C VAL A 138 -21.16 -15.17 23.39
N ASP A 139 -20.71 -16.35 23.77
CA ASP A 139 -19.32 -16.59 24.21
C ASP A 139 -18.33 -16.44 23.05
N ASN A 140 -18.75 -16.76 21.83
CA ASN A 140 -17.92 -16.61 20.62
C ASN A 140 -18.17 -15.31 19.82
N PHE A 141 -18.97 -14.39 20.36
CA PHE A 141 -19.35 -13.18 19.63
C PHE A 141 -18.15 -12.30 19.26
N SER A 142 -17.16 -12.16 20.14
CA SER A 142 -15.92 -11.40 19.85
C SER A 142 -15.16 -11.98 18.67
N THR A 143 -14.99 -13.30 18.63
CA THR A 143 -14.33 -14.01 17.53
C THR A 143 -15.07 -13.83 16.20
N ILE A 144 -16.42 -13.94 16.23
CA ILE A 144 -17.27 -13.72 15.07
C ILE A 144 -17.16 -12.25 14.59
N ALA A 145 -17.09 -11.30 15.52
CA ALA A 145 -16.95 -9.89 15.21
C ALA A 145 -15.59 -9.58 14.55
N ASP A 146 -14.50 -10.15 15.05
CA ASP A 146 -13.16 -10.01 14.49
C ASP A 146 -13.04 -10.67 13.11
N TRP A 147 -13.63 -11.86 12.94
CA TRP A 147 -13.73 -12.51 11.64
C TRP A 147 -14.51 -11.64 10.63
N ARG A 148 -15.65 -11.08 11.02
CA ARG A 148 -16.44 -10.18 10.16
C ARG A 148 -15.68 -8.90 9.81
N ALA A 149 -14.95 -8.32 10.75
CA ALA A 149 -14.12 -7.13 10.50
C ALA A 149 -13.00 -7.43 9.50
N THR A 150 -12.38 -8.59 9.57
CA THR A 150 -11.35 -9.05 8.63
C THR A 150 -11.95 -9.30 7.26
N LEU A 151 -13.10 -9.97 7.17
CA LEU A 151 -13.83 -10.19 5.92
C LEU A 151 -14.20 -8.87 5.23
N LEU A 152 -14.66 -7.86 5.99
CA LEU A 152 -14.97 -6.53 5.44
C LEU A 152 -13.73 -5.83 4.89
N ARG A 153 -12.55 -5.97 5.51
CA ARG A 153 -11.29 -5.43 4.96
C ARG A 153 -10.96 -6.05 3.61
N VAL A 154 -11.03 -7.37 3.50
CA VAL A 154 -10.80 -8.09 2.24
C VAL A 154 -11.83 -7.70 1.19
N ALA A 155 -13.11 -7.62 1.56
CA ALA A 155 -14.18 -7.19 0.65
C ALA A 155 -14.01 -5.75 0.15
N ASN A 156 -13.57 -4.83 1.01
CA ASN A 156 -13.29 -3.45 0.64
C ASN A 156 -12.08 -3.35 -0.29
N PHE A 157 -11.01 -4.11 -0.02
CA PHE A 157 -9.87 -4.20 -0.91
C PHE A 157 -10.26 -4.76 -2.30
N ARG A 158 -10.98 -5.89 -2.33
CA ARG A 158 -11.51 -6.46 -3.58
C ARG A 158 -12.38 -5.46 -4.34
N ARG A 159 -13.24 -4.72 -3.64
CA ARG A 159 -14.09 -3.70 -4.26
C ARG A 159 -13.26 -2.56 -4.83
N ALA A 160 -12.21 -2.10 -4.13
CA ALA A 160 -11.30 -1.07 -4.63
C ALA A 160 -10.61 -1.53 -5.93
N VAL A 161 -10.10 -2.77 -5.97
CA VAL A 161 -9.50 -3.37 -7.17
C VAL A 161 -10.50 -3.41 -8.33
N ILE A 162 -11.71 -3.96 -8.10
CA ILE A 162 -12.77 -4.03 -9.13
C ILE A 162 -13.18 -2.62 -9.61
N THR A 163 -13.26 -1.64 -8.70
CA THR A 163 -13.61 -0.26 -9.09
C THR A 163 -12.51 0.35 -9.95
N THR A 164 -11.25 0.04 -9.68
CA THR A 164 -10.13 0.44 -10.54
C THR A 164 -10.25 -0.18 -11.92
N ASP A 165 -10.62 -1.45 -12.02
CA ASP A 165 -10.86 -2.13 -13.30
C ASP A 165 -12.05 -1.55 -14.09
N VAL A 166 -13.08 -1.06 -13.40
CA VAL A 166 -14.24 -0.41 -14.05
C VAL A 166 -13.86 0.99 -14.58
N LEU A 167 -13.05 1.76 -13.85
CA LEU A 167 -12.47 3.01 -14.34
C LEU A 167 -11.67 2.77 -15.63
N HIS A 168 -11.10 1.59 -15.77
CA HIS A 168 -10.41 1.15 -16.97
C HIS A 168 -11.30 1.04 -18.24
N LYS A 169 -12.60 0.98 -18.11
CA LYS A 169 -13.55 0.87 -19.25
C LYS A 169 -14.12 2.20 -19.74
N VAL A 170 -13.97 3.28 -18.96
CA VAL A 170 -14.66 4.55 -19.19
C VAL A 170 -13.75 5.66 -19.74
N GLU A 171 -12.44 5.56 -19.54
CA GLU A 171 -11.49 6.60 -19.99
C GLU A 171 -10.66 6.12 -21.19
N SER A 172 -10.33 7.04 -22.11
CA SER A 172 -9.42 6.75 -23.20
C SER A 172 -8.06 6.35 -22.65
N ARG A 173 -7.46 5.31 -23.24
CA ARG A 173 -6.20 4.73 -22.82
C ARG A 173 -5.16 4.85 -23.91
N ILE A 174 -3.92 4.97 -23.44
CA ILE A 174 -2.76 4.77 -24.27
C ILE A 174 -2.75 3.32 -24.74
N GLU A 175 -2.69 3.11 -26.05
CA GLU A 175 -2.59 1.79 -26.65
C GLU A 175 -1.12 1.35 -26.63
N PHE A 176 -0.84 0.20 -26.00
CA PHE A 176 0.49 -0.41 -26.03
C PHE A 176 0.49 -1.57 -27.01
N VAL A 177 1.36 -1.47 -28.02
CA VAL A 177 1.48 -2.48 -29.08
C VAL A 177 2.92 -2.97 -29.13
N GLU A 178 3.11 -4.26 -29.35
CA GLU A 178 4.42 -4.82 -29.69
C GLU A 178 4.70 -4.56 -31.18
N GLY A 179 5.80 -3.88 -31.45
CA GLY A 179 6.26 -3.55 -32.78
C GLY A 179 7.41 -4.43 -33.26
N GLU A 180 8.15 -3.92 -34.25
CA GLU A 180 9.37 -4.57 -34.73
C GLU A 180 10.50 -4.46 -33.70
N PRO A 181 11.40 -5.45 -33.61
CA PRO A 181 12.62 -5.36 -32.81
C PRO A 181 13.44 -4.12 -33.18
N GLY A 182 14.09 -3.50 -32.19
CA GLY A 182 14.96 -2.34 -32.41
C GLY A 182 14.24 -1.01 -32.66
N THR A 183 12.91 -0.93 -32.51
CA THR A 183 12.16 0.31 -32.72
C THR A 183 11.18 0.59 -31.61
N LEU A 184 11.27 1.77 -31.01
CA LEU A 184 10.27 2.34 -30.12
C LEU A 184 9.57 3.49 -30.87
N ALA A 185 8.23 3.48 -30.89
CA ALA A 185 7.48 4.59 -31.47
C ALA A 185 6.41 5.13 -30.52
N MET A 186 6.17 6.41 -30.58
CA MET A 186 5.13 7.12 -29.86
C MET A 186 4.32 7.92 -30.88
N ASP A 187 3.09 7.46 -31.14
CA ASP A 187 2.21 8.07 -32.13
C ASP A 187 1.11 8.85 -31.40
N HIS A 188 1.06 10.17 -31.57
CA HIS A 188 0.08 11.09 -30.98
C HIS A 188 -0.13 10.85 -29.46
N LEU A 189 0.98 10.63 -28.73
CA LEU A 189 0.92 10.30 -27.31
C LEU A 189 0.50 11.50 -26.47
N GLU A 190 -0.66 11.39 -25.85
CA GLU A 190 -1.21 12.34 -24.89
C GLU A 190 -1.44 11.63 -23.53
N ILE A 191 -0.94 12.19 -22.46
CA ILE A 191 -1.00 11.62 -21.12
C ILE A 191 -1.87 12.50 -20.24
N ALA A 192 -3.02 11.98 -19.83
CA ALA A 192 -3.95 12.72 -19.00
C ALA A 192 -3.51 12.75 -17.54
N SER A 193 -3.58 13.92 -16.91
CA SER A 193 -3.31 14.15 -15.49
C SER A 193 -4.44 14.95 -14.82
N PRO A 194 -4.52 15.00 -13.48
CA PRO A 194 -5.48 15.86 -12.80
C PRO A 194 -5.33 17.37 -13.12
N ASP A 195 -4.13 17.77 -13.57
CA ASP A 195 -3.77 19.17 -13.78
C ASP A 195 -3.67 19.53 -15.29
N GLY A 196 -4.13 18.67 -16.20
CA GLY A 196 -4.11 18.88 -17.65
C GLY A 196 -3.57 17.67 -18.41
N CYS A 197 -3.24 17.86 -19.67
CA CYS A 197 -2.65 16.85 -20.54
C CYS A 197 -1.17 17.14 -20.82
N THR A 198 -0.34 16.10 -20.80
CA THR A 198 1.08 16.14 -21.14
C THR A 198 1.27 15.44 -22.49
N MET A 199 1.97 16.06 -23.42
CA MET A 199 2.21 15.51 -24.75
C MET A 199 3.61 15.86 -25.24
N LEU A 200 4.12 15.11 -26.24
CA LEU A 200 5.30 15.51 -26.98
C LEU A 200 4.91 16.57 -28.02
N ALA A 201 5.75 17.59 -28.19
CA ALA A 201 5.58 18.59 -29.28
C ALA A 201 5.70 17.91 -30.65
N GLU A 202 6.57 16.92 -30.73
CA GLU A 202 6.72 16.01 -31.87
C GLU A 202 5.65 14.91 -31.77
N LYS A 203 4.58 15.04 -32.55
CA LYS A 203 3.42 14.14 -32.47
C LYS A 203 3.74 12.69 -32.75
N ASP A 204 4.73 12.45 -33.62
CA ASP A 204 5.18 11.13 -34.02
C ASP A 204 6.68 11.01 -33.76
N ALA A 205 7.07 10.32 -32.74
CA ALA A 205 8.47 10.11 -32.40
C ALA A 205 8.83 8.62 -32.56
N ARG A 206 9.86 8.36 -33.37
CA ARG A 206 10.42 7.01 -33.54
C ARG A 206 11.87 7.03 -33.09
N ILE A 207 12.26 6.04 -32.28
CA ILE A 207 13.61 5.90 -31.74
C ILE A 207 14.12 4.52 -32.14
N GLY A 208 15.31 4.50 -32.77
CA GLY A 208 15.96 3.27 -33.22
C GLY A 208 16.86 2.64 -32.15
N ALA A 209 17.30 1.41 -32.40
CA ALA A 209 18.29 0.73 -31.58
C ALA A 209 19.60 1.53 -31.51
N GLY A 210 20.19 1.66 -30.32
CA GLY A 210 21.43 2.41 -30.08
C GLY A 210 21.28 3.94 -30.13
N GLU A 211 20.10 4.48 -30.43
CA GLU A 211 19.84 5.92 -30.46
C GLU A 211 19.80 6.54 -29.08
N ARG A 212 20.31 7.75 -28.93
CA ARG A 212 20.30 8.50 -27.66
C ARG A 212 19.42 9.71 -27.78
N VAL A 213 18.37 9.73 -26.98
CA VAL A 213 17.32 10.75 -27.02
C VAL A 213 17.15 11.39 -25.67
N LEU A 214 17.16 12.72 -25.63
CA LEU A 214 16.81 13.52 -24.47
C LEU A 214 15.38 14.05 -24.62
N ILE A 215 14.55 13.84 -23.63
CA ILE A 215 13.21 14.42 -23.56
C ILE A 215 13.23 15.55 -22.53
N VAL A 216 13.12 16.79 -23.02
CA VAL A 216 13.14 17.98 -22.18
C VAL A 216 11.75 18.55 -21.95
N GLY A 217 11.55 19.17 -20.80
CA GLY A 217 10.32 19.89 -20.50
C GLY A 217 10.50 20.77 -19.26
N GLU A 218 9.72 21.83 -19.18
CA GLU A 218 9.72 22.71 -18.01
C GLU A 218 9.35 21.97 -16.71
N PRO A 219 9.72 22.50 -15.52
CA PRO A 219 9.26 21.96 -14.25
C PRO A 219 7.73 21.91 -14.21
N GLY A 220 7.18 20.74 -13.84
CA GLY A 220 5.72 20.55 -13.76
C GLY A 220 5.04 20.14 -15.08
N THR A 221 5.76 19.97 -16.19
CA THR A 221 5.18 19.48 -17.46
C THR A 221 4.76 18.02 -17.43
N GLY A 222 5.18 17.23 -16.42
CA GLY A 222 4.81 15.83 -16.29
C GLY A 222 5.88 14.85 -16.78
N LYS A 223 7.16 15.19 -16.72
CA LYS A 223 8.30 14.33 -17.10
C LYS A 223 8.20 12.94 -16.46
N THR A 224 8.09 12.86 -15.15
CA THR A 224 7.92 11.57 -14.43
C THR A 224 6.61 10.86 -14.81
N LEU A 225 5.58 11.59 -15.23
CA LEU A 225 4.34 11.00 -15.72
C LEU A 225 4.54 10.32 -17.07
N LEU A 226 5.27 10.98 -18.00
CA LEU A 226 5.69 10.37 -19.27
C LEU A 226 6.51 9.10 -19.02
N PHE A 227 7.50 9.17 -18.13
CA PHE A 227 8.31 8.02 -17.76
C PHE A 227 7.45 6.83 -17.26
N ARG A 228 6.46 7.10 -16.39
CA ARG A 228 5.51 6.08 -15.91
C ARG A 228 4.60 5.57 -17.04
N ALA A 229 4.16 6.44 -17.93
CA ALA A 229 3.35 6.04 -19.07
C ALA A 229 4.12 5.10 -19.99
N LEU A 230 5.38 5.45 -20.35
CA LEU A 230 6.25 4.59 -21.15
C LEU A 230 6.54 3.24 -20.48
N ALA A 231 6.63 3.21 -19.14
CA ALA A 231 6.73 1.99 -18.37
C ALA A 231 5.42 1.17 -18.29
N GLY A 232 4.29 1.72 -18.77
CA GLY A 232 2.96 1.08 -18.69
C GLY A 232 2.29 1.20 -17.33
N LEU A 233 2.86 2.00 -16.42
CA LEU A 233 2.32 2.23 -15.06
C LEU A 233 1.27 3.34 -15.03
N TRP A 234 1.12 4.11 -16.12
CA TRP A 234 0.14 5.17 -16.27
C TRP A 234 -0.58 5.06 -17.61
N PRO A 235 -1.69 4.31 -17.68
CA PRO A 235 -2.37 4.02 -18.94
C PRO A 235 -3.36 5.09 -19.38
N TRP A 236 -3.60 6.14 -18.60
CA TRP A 236 -4.63 7.15 -18.87
C TRP A 236 -4.13 8.19 -19.85
N GLY A 237 -4.84 8.31 -20.99
CA GLY A 237 -4.46 9.20 -22.04
C GLY A 237 -5.01 8.75 -23.39
N SER A 238 -4.34 9.15 -24.47
CA SER A 238 -4.64 8.74 -25.84
C SER A 238 -3.35 8.56 -26.63
N GLY A 239 -3.48 8.00 -27.84
CA GLY A 239 -2.34 7.69 -28.68
C GLY A 239 -1.80 6.28 -28.46
N ARG A 240 -0.67 6.00 -29.12
CA ARG A 240 -0.09 4.66 -29.17
C ARG A 240 1.38 4.68 -28.79
N VAL A 241 1.80 3.71 -28.01
CA VAL A 241 3.21 3.39 -27.72
C VAL A 241 3.53 2.02 -28.31
N VAL A 242 4.39 2.00 -29.29
CA VAL A 242 4.88 0.77 -29.92
C VAL A 242 6.20 0.41 -29.27
N ARG A 243 6.24 -0.72 -28.57
CA ARG A 243 7.43 -1.22 -27.87
C ARG A 243 8.18 -2.24 -28.72
N PRO A 244 9.51 -2.29 -28.64
CA PRO A 244 10.29 -3.30 -29.34
C PRO A 244 9.95 -4.70 -28.81
N ARG A 245 9.61 -5.61 -29.71
CA ARG A 245 9.16 -6.96 -29.38
C ARG A 245 10.33 -7.82 -28.87
N GLY A 246 10.12 -8.46 -27.72
CA GLY A 246 11.06 -9.42 -27.17
C GLY A 246 12.34 -8.80 -26.60
N GLU A 247 12.47 -7.46 -26.55
CA GLU A 247 13.64 -6.79 -26.00
C GLU A 247 13.42 -6.33 -24.57
N GLU A 248 14.47 -6.48 -23.74
CA GLU A 248 14.43 -6.05 -22.34
C GLU A 248 14.59 -4.52 -22.25
N ILE A 249 13.72 -3.88 -21.48
CA ILE A 249 13.77 -2.46 -21.18
C ILE A 249 14.11 -2.28 -19.71
N LEU A 250 15.22 -1.61 -19.41
CA LEU A 250 15.58 -1.26 -18.04
C LEU A 250 15.12 0.18 -17.75
N TYR A 251 14.34 0.33 -16.67
CA TYR A 251 13.87 1.64 -16.20
C TYR A 251 14.66 2.07 -14.97
N VAL A 252 15.26 3.24 -15.04
CA VAL A 252 16.04 3.86 -13.97
C VAL A 252 15.32 5.12 -13.50
N PRO A 253 14.53 5.04 -12.41
CA PRO A 253 13.77 6.17 -11.89
C PRO A 253 14.68 7.16 -11.14
N ALA A 254 14.23 8.41 -10.99
CA ALA A 254 14.93 9.47 -10.26
C ALA A 254 15.29 9.09 -8.81
N ARG A 255 14.47 8.27 -8.15
CA ARG A 255 14.79 7.67 -6.86
C ARG A 255 15.15 6.21 -7.04
N ALA A 256 16.40 5.90 -6.73
CA ALA A 256 16.91 4.55 -6.79
C ALA A 256 16.18 3.62 -5.80
N TYR A 257 15.79 2.44 -6.24
CA TYR A 257 15.34 1.39 -5.35
C TYR A 257 16.45 0.36 -5.15
N LEU A 258 16.88 0.20 -3.91
CA LEU A 258 17.87 -0.78 -3.50
C LEU A 258 17.19 -1.79 -2.56
N PRO A 259 17.00 -3.05 -2.97
CA PRO A 259 16.45 -4.06 -2.09
C PRO A 259 17.39 -4.34 -0.92
N PRO A 260 16.85 -4.69 0.26
CA PRO A 260 17.67 -5.21 1.35
C PRO A 260 18.29 -6.56 0.95
N GLY A 261 19.52 -6.81 1.36
CA GLY A 261 20.26 -8.02 1.01
C GLY A 261 21.71 -7.72 0.74
N THR A 262 22.41 -8.61 0.02
CA THR A 262 23.79 -8.40 -0.38
C THR A 262 23.90 -7.28 -1.42
N LEU A 263 25.05 -6.61 -1.48
CA LEU A 263 25.29 -5.58 -2.50
C LEU A 263 25.19 -6.18 -3.91
N ARG A 264 25.60 -7.43 -4.08
CA ARG A 264 25.50 -8.17 -5.33
C ARG A 264 24.04 -8.38 -5.77
N GLU A 265 23.14 -8.70 -4.82
CA GLU A 265 21.69 -8.77 -5.08
C GLU A 265 21.12 -7.41 -5.44
N ALA A 266 21.51 -6.36 -4.71
CA ALA A 266 21.07 -4.99 -5.00
C ALA A 266 21.56 -4.54 -6.40
N LEU A 267 22.74 -4.92 -6.81
CA LEU A 267 23.30 -4.63 -8.15
C LEU A 267 22.61 -5.43 -9.25
N ALA A 268 22.30 -6.71 -9.02
CA ALA A 268 21.66 -7.59 -10.00
C ALA A 268 20.16 -7.33 -10.18
N TYR A 269 19.50 -6.65 -9.23
CA TYR A 269 18.06 -6.41 -9.27
C TYR A 269 17.58 -5.76 -10.60
N PRO A 270 16.46 -6.18 -11.21
CA PRO A 270 15.45 -7.13 -10.72
C PRO A 270 15.78 -8.62 -10.97
N MET A 271 16.91 -8.93 -11.56
CA MET A 271 17.34 -10.30 -11.83
C MET A 271 18.00 -10.93 -10.59
N SER A 272 18.14 -12.27 -10.61
CA SER A 272 18.91 -12.98 -9.57
C SER A 272 20.40 -12.66 -9.69
N ALA A 273 21.09 -12.51 -8.56
CA ALA A 273 22.53 -12.31 -8.50
C ALA A 273 23.33 -13.48 -9.11
N GLU A 274 22.75 -14.67 -9.14
CA GLU A 274 23.36 -15.88 -9.71
C GLU A 274 23.50 -15.83 -11.24
N ARG A 275 22.71 -14.96 -11.91
CA ARG A 275 22.79 -14.76 -13.36
C ARG A 275 24.10 -14.11 -13.79
N TYR A 276 24.75 -13.41 -12.89
CA TYR A 276 25.94 -12.62 -13.19
C TYR A 276 27.17 -13.14 -12.43
N ASP A 277 28.29 -13.28 -13.14
CA ASP A 277 29.56 -13.59 -12.52
C ASP A 277 29.99 -12.48 -11.56
N LYS A 278 30.64 -12.88 -10.45
CA LYS A 278 31.17 -11.94 -9.45
C LYS A 278 32.11 -10.91 -10.08
N GLN A 279 32.95 -11.34 -11.03
CA GLN A 279 33.87 -10.45 -11.72
C GLN A 279 33.15 -9.41 -12.58
N ALA A 280 31.99 -9.76 -13.16
CA ALA A 280 31.15 -8.80 -13.89
C ALA A 280 30.59 -7.73 -12.97
N ALA A 281 30.09 -8.12 -11.79
CA ALA A 281 29.62 -7.19 -10.76
C ALA A 281 30.75 -6.26 -10.29
N GLU A 282 31.95 -6.79 -10.03
CA GLU A 282 33.10 -6.00 -9.63
C GLU A 282 33.54 -5.01 -10.73
N ARG A 283 33.51 -5.42 -12.00
CA ARG A 283 33.80 -4.53 -13.14
C ARG A 283 32.80 -3.38 -13.21
N ALA A 284 31.50 -3.67 -13.09
CA ALA A 284 30.46 -2.66 -13.13
C ALA A 284 30.63 -1.62 -12.01
N LEU A 285 30.96 -2.03 -10.78
CA LEU A 285 31.25 -1.11 -9.67
C LEU A 285 32.47 -0.24 -9.95
N ARG A 286 33.58 -0.81 -10.43
CA ARG A 286 34.80 -0.06 -10.76
C ARG A 286 34.54 0.99 -11.84
N ARG A 287 33.75 0.66 -12.85
CA ARG A 287 33.42 1.60 -13.95
C ARG A 287 32.71 2.86 -13.46
N LEU A 288 31.95 2.77 -12.38
CA LEU A 288 31.22 3.90 -11.79
C LEU A 288 31.91 4.53 -10.56
N GLY A 289 33.16 4.13 -10.25
CA GLY A 289 33.95 4.69 -9.16
C GLY A 289 33.52 4.20 -7.77
N LEU A 290 32.94 3.01 -7.71
CA LEU A 290 32.47 2.38 -6.47
C LEU A 290 33.41 1.28 -5.98
N GLU A 291 34.74 1.43 -6.19
CA GLU A 291 35.75 0.45 -5.81
C GLU A 291 35.78 0.17 -4.29
N HIS A 292 35.47 1.16 -3.49
CA HIS A 292 35.40 1.04 -2.03
C HIS A 292 34.30 0.09 -1.55
N LEU A 293 33.30 -0.19 -2.38
CA LEU A 293 32.21 -1.13 -2.09
C LEU A 293 32.57 -2.59 -2.44
N LEU A 294 33.66 -2.85 -3.16
CA LEU A 294 34.05 -4.21 -3.57
C LEU A 294 34.16 -5.19 -2.39
N PRO A 295 34.78 -4.84 -1.23
CA PRO A 295 34.84 -5.73 -0.08
C PRO A 295 33.46 -6.07 0.52
N LEU A 296 32.46 -5.26 0.23
CA LEU A 296 31.11 -5.38 0.79
C LEU A 296 30.15 -6.13 -0.14
N LEU A 297 30.62 -6.64 -1.30
CA LEU A 297 29.78 -7.22 -2.34
C LEU A 297 28.87 -8.36 -1.82
N GLU A 298 29.36 -9.18 -0.92
CA GLU A 298 28.61 -10.30 -0.31
C GLU A 298 28.04 -9.96 1.08
N VAL A 299 28.17 -8.72 1.52
CA VAL A 299 27.62 -8.27 2.81
C VAL A 299 26.17 -7.89 2.64
N SER A 300 25.32 -8.41 3.53
CA SER A 300 23.89 -8.08 3.55
C SER A 300 23.62 -6.88 4.44
N ARG A 301 23.04 -5.82 3.87
CA ARG A 301 22.73 -4.56 4.57
C ARG A 301 21.52 -3.87 3.97
N ARG A 302 21.14 -2.74 4.58
CA ARG A 302 20.17 -1.79 4.05
C ARG A 302 20.89 -0.68 3.28
N TRP A 303 21.20 -0.96 2.03
CA TRP A 303 21.96 -0.08 1.15
C TRP A 303 21.29 1.26 0.89
N ASP A 304 19.97 1.31 0.97
CA ASP A 304 19.15 2.52 0.90
C ASP A 304 19.43 3.53 2.03
N ARG A 305 20.03 3.08 3.13
CA ARG A 305 20.38 3.91 4.29
C ARG A 305 21.88 4.12 4.48
N GLU A 306 22.69 3.21 4.00
CA GLU A 306 24.15 3.25 4.20
C GLU A 306 24.87 4.04 3.11
N LEU A 307 24.33 4.01 1.88
CA LEU A 307 24.91 4.73 0.75
C LEU A 307 24.35 6.16 0.66
N GLY A 308 25.23 7.12 0.37
CA GLY A 308 24.83 8.46 0.03
C GLY A 308 24.00 8.48 -1.28
N GLU A 309 23.25 9.55 -1.52
CA GLU A 309 22.37 9.65 -2.71
C GLU A 309 23.15 9.49 -4.02
N ASP A 310 24.35 10.04 -4.11
CA ASP A 310 25.19 9.93 -5.31
C ASP A 310 25.72 8.52 -5.54
N GLU A 311 26.06 7.82 -4.45
CA GLU A 311 26.46 6.41 -4.51
C GLU A 311 25.28 5.51 -4.91
N GLN A 312 24.09 5.79 -4.40
CA GLN A 312 22.87 5.07 -4.79
C GLN A 312 22.58 5.23 -6.29
N ARG A 313 22.72 6.45 -6.83
CA ARG A 313 22.57 6.74 -8.25
C ARG A 313 23.63 6.02 -9.08
N SER A 314 24.90 6.12 -8.65
CA SER A 314 26.02 5.41 -9.30
C SER A 314 25.82 3.89 -9.28
N LEU A 315 25.29 3.32 -8.19
CA LEU A 315 24.98 1.90 -8.09
C LEU A 315 23.89 1.46 -9.07
N VAL A 316 22.85 2.28 -9.25
CA VAL A 316 21.79 1.97 -10.23
C VAL A 316 22.30 2.10 -11.67
N LEU A 317 23.23 3.01 -11.93
CA LEU A 317 23.90 3.07 -13.24
C LEU A 317 24.88 1.90 -13.44
N ALA A 318 25.59 1.44 -12.38
CA ALA A 318 26.38 0.22 -12.44
C ALA A 318 25.50 -1.02 -12.71
N ARG A 319 24.26 -1.02 -12.23
CA ARG A 319 23.25 -2.02 -12.60
C ARG A 319 22.98 -2.03 -14.11
N ALA A 320 22.82 -0.86 -14.72
CA ALA A 320 22.64 -0.76 -16.17
C ALA A 320 23.85 -1.30 -16.94
N VAL A 321 25.08 -1.08 -16.45
CA VAL A 321 26.29 -1.66 -17.02
C VAL A 321 26.30 -3.18 -16.92
N LEU A 322 25.90 -3.72 -15.76
CA LEU A 322 25.88 -5.17 -15.53
C LEU A 322 24.85 -5.88 -16.41
N HIS A 323 23.67 -5.26 -16.60
CA HIS A 323 22.59 -5.83 -17.40
C HIS A 323 22.80 -5.65 -18.90
N ALA A 324 23.50 -4.59 -19.32
CA ALA A 324 23.70 -4.20 -20.70
C ALA A 324 22.40 -4.32 -21.54
N PRO A 325 21.28 -3.68 -21.12
CA PRO A 325 20.00 -3.85 -21.78
C PRO A 325 20.00 -3.21 -23.16
N PRO A 326 19.22 -3.72 -24.13
CA PRO A 326 19.05 -3.05 -25.43
C PRO A 326 18.38 -1.68 -25.29
N TRP A 327 17.53 -1.48 -24.30
CA TRP A 327 16.82 -0.22 -24.03
C TRP A 327 16.96 0.23 -22.57
N LEU A 328 17.38 1.49 -22.40
CA LEU A 328 17.59 2.11 -21.10
C LEU A 328 16.78 3.42 -21.01
N PHE A 329 15.83 3.47 -20.08
CA PHE A 329 15.05 4.66 -19.77
C PHE A 329 15.55 5.26 -18.45
N ILE A 330 15.85 6.56 -18.43
CA ILE A 330 16.42 7.27 -17.29
C ILE A 330 15.54 8.48 -16.95
N ASP A 331 15.12 8.62 -15.70
CA ASP A 331 14.36 9.76 -15.18
C ASP A 331 15.26 10.61 -14.28
N ASP A 332 15.65 11.81 -14.76
CA ASP A 332 16.25 12.93 -14.01
C ASP A 332 17.44 12.60 -13.07
N ILE A 333 18.32 11.67 -13.46
CA ILE A 333 19.44 11.23 -12.61
C ILE A 333 20.65 12.16 -12.69
N PHE A 334 20.88 12.82 -13.85
CA PHE A 334 22.14 13.52 -14.12
C PHE A 334 22.25 14.90 -13.47
N GLU A 335 21.16 15.51 -13.03
CA GLU A 335 21.13 16.90 -12.54
C GLU A 335 21.98 17.16 -11.27
N SER A 336 22.25 16.13 -10.48
CA SER A 336 22.94 16.26 -9.20
C SER A 336 24.26 15.49 -9.15
N LEU A 337 24.75 14.98 -10.29
CA LEU A 337 26.01 14.28 -10.35
C LEU A 337 27.17 15.28 -10.48
N ASN A 338 28.29 14.95 -9.83
CA ASN A 338 29.53 15.71 -10.01
C ASN A 338 30.14 15.46 -11.39
N GLU A 339 31.00 16.37 -11.83
CA GLU A 339 31.64 16.34 -13.16
C GLU A 339 32.41 15.03 -13.42
N ASP A 340 33.13 14.51 -12.41
CA ASP A 340 33.89 13.28 -12.52
C ASP A 340 33.00 12.06 -12.77
N THR A 341 31.86 11.99 -12.08
CA THR A 341 30.88 10.91 -12.27
C THR A 341 30.21 11.05 -13.64
N LEU A 342 29.88 12.25 -14.07
CA LEU A 342 29.31 12.51 -15.39
C LEU A 342 30.29 12.10 -16.50
N ALA A 343 31.58 12.41 -16.37
CA ALA A 343 32.62 11.99 -17.32
C ALA A 343 32.71 10.45 -17.42
N ARG A 344 32.67 9.73 -16.27
CA ARG A 344 32.65 8.25 -16.24
C ARG A 344 31.42 7.68 -16.93
N ILE A 345 30.25 8.26 -16.67
CA ILE A 345 28.98 7.81 -17.29
C ILE A 345 29.04 8.04 -18.81
N THR A 346 29.59 9.17 -19.24
CA THR A 346 29.79 9.47 -20.66
C THR A 346 30.67 8.41 -21.33
N ASP A 347 31.78 8.02 -20.68
CA ASP A 347 32.69 6.99 -21.17
C ASP A 347 32.00 5.61 -21.19
N VAL A 348 31.23 5.27 -20.16
CA VAL A 348 30.42 4.03 -20.08
C VAL A 348 29.41 3.97 -21.22
N PHE A 349 28.70 5.06 -21.48
CA PHE A 349 27.72 5.12 -22.57
C PHE A 349 28.40 4.98 -23.93
N GLY A 350 29.63 5.49 -24.07
CA GLY A 350 30.40 5.38 -25.30
C GLY A 350 30.98 3.99 -25.56
N LYS A 351 31.19 3.19 -24.53
CA LYS A 351 31.88 1.88 -24.60
C LYS A 351 30.95 0.72 -24.30
N GLU A 352 30.58 0.54 -23.03
CA GLU A 352 29.80 -0.62 -22.55
C GLU A 352 28.36 -0.59 -23.04
N LEU A 353 27.76 0.60 -23.14
CA LEU A 353 26.37 0.81 -23.56
C LEU A 353 26.29 1.46 -24.96
N ALA A 354 27.31 1.27 -25.82
CA ALA A 354 27.34 1.84 -27.16
C ALA A 354 26.18 1.38 -28.05
N HIS A 355 25.68 0.17 -27.84
CA HIS A 355 24.57 -0.42 -28.60
C HIS A 355 23.19 -0.27 -27.88
N THR A 356 23.17 0.26 -26.66
CA THR A 356 21.94 0.50 -25.90
C THR A 356 21.25 1.77 -26.41
N ALA A 357 19.97 1.68 -26.73
CA ALA A 357 19.13 2.85 -26.96
C ALA A 357 18.84 3.52 -25.62
N ILE A 358 19.19 4.80 -25.46
CA ILE A 358 19.08 5.51 -24.19
C ILE A 358 18.07 6.65 -24.34
N ILE A 359 17.01 6.60 -23.53
CA ILE A 359 16.01 7.65 -23.44
C ILE A 359 16.13 8.31 -22.06
N HIS A 360 16.63 9.53 -22.04
CA HIS A 360 16.73 10.32 -20.82
C HIS A 360 15.62 11.37 -20.77
N VAL A 361 14.85 11.37 -19.69
CA VAL A 361 13.83 12.39 -19.42
C VAL A 361 14.40 13.34 -18.37
N GLY A 362 14.73 14.57 -18.73
CA GLY A 362 15.48 15.48 -17.85
C GLY A 362 15.33 16.95 -18.24
N ARG A 363 16.33 17.77 -17.86
CA ARG A 363 16.43 19.19 -18.23
C ARG A 363 17.42 19.40 -19.38
N ALA A 364 17.32 20.57 -20.02
CA ALA A 364 18.13 20.94 -21.18
C ALA A 364 19.64 21.15 -20.92
N GLN A 365 20.10 21.11 -19.69
CA GLN A 365 21.49 21.35 -19.30
C GLN A 365 22.43 20.15 -19.44
N THR A 366 21.91 18.99 -19.80
CA THR A 366 22.75 17.81 -20.06
C THR A 366 23.54 18.08 -21.35
N ASP A 367 24.85 17.93 -21.26
CA ASP A 367 25.81 18.21 -22.35
C ASP A 367 25.30 17.64 -23.69
N GLY A 368 25.05 18.50 -24.65
CA GLY A 368 24.47 18.12 -25.96
C GLY A 368 25.30 17.09 -26.76
N SER A 369 26.51 16.77 -26.28
CA SER A 369 27.37 15.73 -26.82
C SER A 369 26.85 14.31 -26.56
N LEU A 370 26.13 14.09 -25.44
CA LEU A 370 25.63 12.78 -25.05
C LEU A 370 24.33 12.39 -25.76
N PHE A 371 23.46 13.36 -26.02
CA PHE A 371 22.13 13.17 -26.57
C PHE A 371 21.97 14.03 -27.84
N PRO A 372 22.29 13.49 -29.03
CA PRO A 372 22.23 14.23 -30.27
C PRO A 372 20.82 14.60 -30.73
N ARG A 373 19.82 13.91 -30.16
CA ARG A 373 18.41 14.16 -30.45
C ARG A 373 17.64 14.59 -29.22
N VAL A 374 16.88 15.69 -29.38
CA VAL A 374 16.05 16.24 -28.30
C VAL A 374 14.59 16.22 -28.72
N LEU A 375 13.72 15.76 -27.83
CA LEU A 375 12.26 15.85 -27.94
C LEU A 375 11.72 16.79 -26.85
N HIS A 376 10.63 17.47 -27.15
CA HIS A 376 10.08 18.49 -26.26
C HIS A 376 8.76 18.04 -25.64
N LEU A 377 8.69 18.06 -24.30
CA LEU A 377 7.49 17.76 -23.56
C LEU A 377 6.74 19.05 -23.23
N VAL A 378 5.49 19.13 -23.62
CA VAL A 378 4.61 20.28 -23.39
C VAL A 378 3.39 19.86 -22.57
N LYS A 379 2.87 20.81 -21.78
CA LYS A 379 1.66 20.62 -21.00
C LYS A 379 0.58 21.56 -21.48
N ASP A 380 -0.60 21.00 -21.79
CA ASP A 380 -1.79 21.78 -22.07
C ASP A 380 -2.74 21.72 -20.86
N PRO A 381 -2.91 22.83 -20.12
CA PRO A 381 -3.81 22.88 -18.97
C PRO A 381 -5.29 22.91 -19.35
N ALA A 382 -5.63 23.18 -20.61
CA ALA A 382 -7.02 23.33 -21.07
C ALA A 382 -7.66 22.02 -21.54
N THR A 383 -6.84 21.03 -21.91
CA THR A 383 -7.31 19.72 -22.39
C THR A 383 -7.55 18.72 -21.26
N ARG A 384 -8.25 17.64 -21.59
CA ARG A 384 -8.69 16.51 -20.76
C ARG A 384 -8.01 16.38 -19.39
N ARG A 385 -8.76 16.63 -18.33
CA ARG A 385 -8.34 16.39 -16.93
C ARG A 385 -8.86 15.05 -16.48
N LEU A 386 -8.04 14.25 -15.81
CA LEU A 386 -8.53 13.11 -15.03
C LEU A 386 -9.36 13.64 -13.86
N ALA A 387 -10.60 13.16 -13.73
CA ALA A 387 -11.38 13.42 -12.54
C ALA A 387 -10.63 12.87 -11.31
N ARG A 388 -10.35 13.73 -10.31
CA ARG A 388 -9.77 13.24 -9.04
C ARG A 388 -10.73 12.24 -8.44
N PRO A 389 -10.28 11.02 -8.07
CA PRO A 389 -11.12 10.10 -7.33
C PRO A 389 -11.64 10.82 -6.08
N GLN A 390 -12.95 10.97 -5.96
CA GLN A 390 -13.51 11.48 -4.71
C GLN A 390 -13.20 10.43 -3.61
N PRO A 391 -12.65 10.84 -2.46
CA PRO A 391 -12.48 9.93 -1.35
C PRO A 391 -13.83 9.30 -1.03
N PRO A 392 -13.88 8.00 -0.70
CA PRO A 392 -15.13 7.35 -0.36
C PRO A 392 -15.82 8.17 0.76
N PRO A 393 -17.14 8.38 0.67
CA PRO A 393 -17.85 9.17 1.67
C PRO A 393 -17.56 8.59 3.05
N SER A 394 -17.19 9.45 3.99
CA SER A 394 -16.93 9.04 5.36
C SER A 394 -18.10 8.21 5.90
N PRO A 395 -17.89 7.21 6.77
CA PRO A 395 -18.97 6.38 7.31
C PRO A 395 -20.12 7.21 7.93
N GLU A 396 -19.84 8.43 8.38
CA GLU A 396 -20.83 9.38 8.90
C GLU A 396 -21.67 10.04 7.80
N ALA A 397 -21.10 10.37 6.65
CA ALA A 397 -21.85 10.92 5.51
C ALA A 397 -22.80 9.87 4.91
N GLY A 398 -22.41 8.60 4.89
CA GLY A 398 -23.28 7.49 4.49
C GLY A 398 -24.47 7.26 5.45
N ARG A 399 -24.27 7.50 6.76
CA ARG A 399 -25.37 7.44 7.76
C ARG A 399 -26.34 8.61 7.62
N LYS A 400 -25.84 9.84 7.39
CA LYS A 400 -26.70 11.02 7.21
C LYS A 400 -27.56 10.91 5.95
N ARG A 401 -27.02 10.41 4.83
CA ARG A 401 -27.80 10.17 3.60
C ARG A 401 -28.87 9.09 3.77
N ARG A 402 -28.60 8.02 4.51
CA ARG A 402 -29.61 6.98 4.81
C ARG A 402 -30.68 7.48 5.76
N ALA A 403 -30.35 8.30 6.76
CA ALA A 403 -31.33 8.92 7.66
C ALA A 403 -32.23 9.91 6.91
N GLN A 404 -31.68 10.72 6.01
CA GLN A 404 -32.46 11.65 5.18
C GLN A 404 -33.37 10.94 4.16
N ALA A 405 -32.92 9.82 3.58
CA ALA A 405 -33.75 9.01 2.69
C ALA A 405 -34.90 8.28 3.41
N GLN A 406 -34.75 7.99 4.71
CA GLN A 406 -35.80 7.37 5.54
C GLN A 406 -36.80 8.40 6.10
N THR A 407 -36.45 9.69 6.09
CA THR A 407 -37.38 10.77 6.54
C THR A 407 -38.16 11.36 5.37
N ALA A 408 -37.76 11.04 4.13
CA ALA A 408 -38.43 11.53 2.89
C ALA A 408 -39.31 10.45 2.21
N ALA A 409 -39.40 9.25 2.79
CA ALA A 409 -40.35 8.18 2.44
C ALA A 409 -41.35 7.97 3.56
#